data_8363cac72ee41e2551d482f05d0dd469
#
_entry.id   8363cac72ee41e2551d482f05d0dd469
#
_cell.length_a   1.000
_cell.length_b   1.000
_cell.length_c   1.000
_cell.angle_alpha   90.00
_cell.angle_beta   90.00
_cell.angle_gamma   90.00
#
_symmetry.space_group_name_H-M   'P 1'
#
loop_
_entity.id
_entity.type
_entity.pdbx_description
1 polymer ?
#
loop_
_entity_poly.entity_id
_entity_poly.type
_entity_poly.pdbx_seq_one_letter_code
_entity_poly.pdbx_strand_id
1 'polypeptide(L)'
;KAGFDPVIDLTLCEEEMPEEEKNLPFRLLSPGIPQRVNSSFYNVKYIRAYNAYECEVNPEDAKRLGIKSGDKVRLNNQRGEAFFVARVTTRVAPGVVRTAKCNWRSTNPYGQNTNTNSLTTGKLTDMGGCSAYHSTRVNLSKA
;
A
#
# COMPACT_ATOMS: atom_id res chain seq x y z
N LYS A 1 9.62 -31.93 -15.33
CA LYS A 1 10.44 -30.74 -15.64
C LYS A 1 9.50 -29.54 -15.57
N ALA A 2 9.79 -28.56 -14.77
CA ALA A 2 8.89 -27.43 -14.51
C ALA A 2 8.79 -26.41 -15.67
N GLY A 3 9.51 -26.62 -16.78
CA GLY A 3 9.43 -25.73 -17.96
C GLY A 3 10.04 -24.34 -17.79
N PHE A 4 10.77 -24.10 -16.72
CA PHE A 4 11.46 -22.83 -16.50
C PHE A 4 12.83 -22.83 -17.17
N ASP A 5 13.22 -21.68 -17.69
CA ASP A 5 14.55 -21.44 -18.20
C ASP A 5 15.57 -21.54 -17.06
N PRO A 6 16.70 -22.25 -17.24
CA PRO A 6 17.72 -22.39 -16.20
C PRO A 6 18.48 -21.06 -15.94
N VAL A 7 18.36 -20.09 -16.82
CA VAL A 7 18.93 -18.75 -16.68
C VAL A 7 17.78 -17.76 -16.41
N ILE A 8 17.87 -17.06 -15.29
CA ILE A 8 16.89 -15.99 -14.97
C ILE A 8 17.14 -14.84 -15.94
N ASP A 9 16.18 -14.60 -16.83
CA ASP A 9 16.12 -13.38 -17.60
C ASP A 9 15.38 -12.32 -16.76
N LEU A 10 16.12 -11.31 -16.30
CA LEU A 10 15.56 -10.24 -15.48
C LEU A 10 14.51 -9.40 -16.22
N THR A 11 14.50 -9.42 -17.54
CA THR A 11 13.47 -8.74 -18.34
C THR A 11 12.12 -9.44 -18.25
N LEU A 12 12.10 -10.74 -17.99
CA LEU A 12 10.88 -11.52 -17.78
C LEU A 12 10.33 -11.41 -16.35
N CYS A 13 11.15 -10.91 -15.41
CA CYS A 13 10.74 -10.68 -14.02
C CYS A 13 10.10 -9.30 -13.79
N GLU A 14 10.07 -8.44 -14.80
CA GLU A 14 9.34 -7.18 -14.72
C GLU A 14 7.85 -7.49 -14.70
N GLU A 15 7.25 -7.32 -13.54
CA GLU A 15 5.81 -7.29 -13.41
C GLU A 15 5.29 -6.26 -14.40
N GLU A 16 4.61 -6.70 -15.43
CA GLU A 16 3.96 -5.79 -16.39
C GLU A 16 2.90 -4.98 -15.66
N MET A 17 3.31 -3.84 -15.14
CA MET A 17 2.34 -2.86 -14.68
C MET A 17 1.59 -2.29 -15.89
N PRO A 18 0.28 -2.05 -15.76
CA PRO A 18 -0.44 -1.26 -16.75
C PRO A 18 0.33 0.06 -17.00
N GLU A 19 0.48 0.45 -18.26
CA GLU A 19 1.20 1.68 -18.63
C GLU A 19 0.73 2.90 -17.83
N GLU A 20 -0.57 2.97 -17.57
CA GLU A 20 -1.20 4.04 -16.81
C GLU A 20 -0.75 4.09 -15.34
N GLU A 21 -0.28 2.98 -14.79
CA GLU A 21 0.25 2.93 -13.43
C GLU A 21 1.74 3.23 -13.36
N LYS A 22 2.50 2.96 -14.41
CA LYS A 22 3.94 3.25 -14.45
C LYS A 22 4.24 4.72 -14.14
N ASN A 23 3.32 5.61 -14.51
CA ASN A 23 3.43 7.06 -14.31
C ASN A 23 2.94 7.55 -12.94
N LEU A 24 2.36 6.69 -12.09
CA LEU A 24 1.93 7.09 -10.76
C LEU A 24 3.14 7.31 -9.83
N PRO A 25 3.18 8.42 -9.06
CA PRO A 25 4.41 8.88 -8.41
C PRO A 25 4.84 8.03 -7.22
N PHE A 26 3.94 7.31 -6.56
CA PHE A 26 4.24 6.61 -5.33
C PHE A 26 4.12 5.09 -5.47
N ARG A 27 5.12 4.37 -4.95
CA ARG A 27 5.02 2.93 -4.72
C ARG A 27 4.30 2.68 -3.40
N LEU A 28 3.28 1.84 -3.41
CA LEU A 28 2.55 1.44 -2.22
C LEU A 28 3.14 0.17 -1.61
N LEU A 29 3.57 0.26 -0.36
CA LEU A 29 3.91 -0.90 0.46
C LEU A 29 2.77 -1.14 1.46
N SER A 30 2.26 -2.37 1.51
CA SER A 30 1.17 -2.75 2.40
C SER A 30 1.53 -3.99 3.25
N PRO A 31 2.54 -3.88 4.13
CA PRO A 31 2.95 -4.99 4.97
C PRO A 31 1.92 -5.33 6.05
N GLY A 32 2.06 -6.54 6.61
CA GLY A 32 1.34 -6.91 7.83
C GLY A 32 1.74 -6.05 9.02
N ILE A 33 0.88 -6.03 10.03
CA ILE A 33 1.17 -5.42 11.33
C ILE A 33 1.63 -6.53 12.27
N PRO A 34 2.73 -6.35 13.02
CA PRO A 34 3.26 -7.40 13.90
C PRO A 34 2.27 -7.96 14.92
N GLN A 35 1.30 -7.13 15.35
CA GLN A 35 0.29 -7.50 16.34
C GLN A 35 -0.94 -8.20 15.74
N ARG A 36 -0.99 -8.40 14.43
CA ARG A 36 -2.14 -8.98 13.73
C ARG A 36 -1.70 -10.04 12.74
N VAL A 37 -2.53 -11.04 12.58
CA VAL A 37 -2.38 -12.03 11.52
C VAL A 37 -3.40 -11.69 10.42
N ASN A 38 -2.93 -11.00 9.39
CA ASN A 38 -3.78 -10.50 8.30
C ASN A 38 -4.99 -9.69 8.84
N SER A 39 -6.22 -10.14 8.56
CA SER A 39 -7.45 -9.49 9.02
C SER A 39 -7.92 -9.96 10.41
N SER A 40 -7.18 -10.82 11.09
CA SER A 40 -7.55 -11.31 12.41
C SER A 40 -7.30 -10.28 13.52
N PHE A 41 -8.00 -10.43 14.65
CA PHE A 41 -7.86 -9.62 15.87
C PHE A 41 -8.33 -8.17 15.79
N TYR A 42 -9.08 -7.77 14.77
CA TYR A 42 -9.65 -6.42 14.67
C TYR A 42 -10.68 -6.11 15.77
N ASN A 43 -11.32 -7.12 16.33
CA ASN A 43 -12.28 -7.03 17.44
C ASN A 43 -11.62 -6.98 18.83
N VAL A 44 -10.31 -7.18 18.92
CA VAL A 44 -9.57 -7.15 20.18
C VAL A 44 -9.20 -5.72 20.52
N LYS A 45 -9.79 -5.16 21.60
CA LYS A 45 -9.75 -3.72 21.93
C LYS A 45 -8.33 -3.15 22.06
N TYR A 46 -7.42 -3.84 22.72
CA TYR A 46 -6.04 -3.36 22.93
C TYR A 46 -5.19 -3.37 21.64
N ILE A 47 -5.54 -4.22 20.65
CA ILE A 47 -4.87 -4.25 19.35
C ILE A 47 -5.42 -3.14 18.43
N ARG A 48 -6.66 -2.70 18.62
CA ARG A 48 -7.27 -1.59 17.85
C ARG A 48 -6.55 -0.26 18.03
N ALA A 49 -5.90 -0.05 19.16
CA ALA A 49 -5.17 1.18 19.48
C ALA A 49 -3.89 1.35 18.62
N TYR A 50 -3.48 0.33 17.89
CA TYR A 50 -2.31 0.41 17.02
C TYR A 50 -2.66 1.11 15.70
N ASN A 51 -1.74 1.94 15.24
CA ASN A 51 -1.82 2.85 14.09
C ASN A 51 -2.07 2.16 12.73
N ALA A 52 -3.08 1.30 12.67
CA ALA A 52 -3.44 0.51 11.48
C ALA A 52 -3.94 1.38 10.32
N TYR A 53 -4.37 2.59 10.62
CA TYR A 53 -5.00 3.52 9.67
C TYR A 53 -4.05 4.65 9.24
N GLU A 54 -2.78 4.50 9.53
CA GLU A 54 -1.76 5.47 9.12
C GLU A 54 -1.20 5.16 7.73
N CYS A 55 -0.87 6.24 7.01
CA CYS A 55 -0.04 6.22 5.82
C CYS A 55 1.28 6.90 6.15
N GLU A 56 2.37 6.14 6.19
CA GLU A 56 3.71 6.68 6.36
C GLU A 56 4.15 7.36 5.05
N VAL A 57 4.60 8.61 5.17
CA VAL A 57 5.01 9.47 4.05
C VAL A 57 6.37 10.07 4.37
N ASN A 58 7.28 10.07 3.39
CA ASN A 58 8.59 10.70 3.55
C ASN A 58 8.46 12.22 3.75
N PRO A 59 9.30 12.86 4.60
CA PRO A 59 9.25 14.30 4.84
C PRO A 59 9.40 15.17 3.58
N GLU A 60 10.20 14.76 2.61
CA GLU A 60 10.36 15.49 1.34
C GLU A 60 9.08 15.49 0.52
N ASP A 61 8.43 14.32 0.40
CA ASP A 61 7.15 14.18 -0.29
C ASP A 61 6.04 14.92 0.43
N ALA A 62 6.00 14.80 1.76
CA ALA A 62 5.03 15.49 2.60
C ALA A 62 5.14 17.02 2.42
N LYS A 63 6.36 17.56 2.41
CA LYS A 63 6.62 18.99 2.15
C LYS A 63 6.15 19.40 0.76
N ARG A 64 6.49 18.62 -0.26
CA ARG A 64 6.09 18.86 -1.65
C ARG A 64 4.58 18.89 -1.84
N LEU A 65 3.85 18.03 -1.12
CA LEU A 65 2.40 17.90 -1.21
C LEU A 65 1.63 18.72 -0.16
N GLY A 66 2.31 19.46 0.71
CA GLY A 66 1.69 20.25 1.77
C GLY A 66 1.01 19.39 2.85
N ILE A 67 1.46 18.13 3.03
CA ILE A 67 0.90 17.18 3.98
C ILE A 67 1.65 17.26 5.31
N LYS A 68 0.89 17.25 6.41
CA LYS A 68 1.43 17.19 7.79
C LYS A 68 0.97 15.89 8.46
N SER A 69 1.72 15.46 9.48
CA SER A 69 1.25 14.36 10.32
C SER A 69 -0.10 14.68 10.95
N GLY A 70 -1.02 13.74 10.88
CA GLY A 70 -2.41 13.92 11.33
C GLY A 70 -3.38 14.35 10.23
N ASP A 71 -2.89 14.82 9.08
CA ASP A 71 -3.77 15.14 7.95
C ASP A 71 -4.43 13.89 7.39
N LYS A 72 -5.69 14.02 6.98
CA LYS A 72 -6.37 12.98 6.21
C LYS A 72 -5.79 12.97 4.80
N VAL A 73 -5.42 11.79 4.31
CA VAL A 73 -4.85 11.59 2.98
C VAL A 73 -5.60 10.52 2.22
N ARG A 74 -5.64 10.69 0.92
CA ARG A 74 -6.23 9.78 -0.05
C ARG A 74 -5.13 9.16 -0.90
N LEU A 75 -5.12 7.84 -0.96
CA LEU A 75 -4.39 7.06 -1.95
C LEU A 75 -5.37 6.63 -3.03
N ASN A 76 -5.04 6.79 -4.29
CA ASN A 76 -5.88 6.35 -5.39
C ASN A 76 -5.09 5.92 -6.61
N ASN A 77 -5.68 5.03 -7.37
CA ASN A 77 -5.30 4.66 -8.74
C ASN A 77 -6.57 4.31 -9.52
N GLN A 78 -6.45 3.72 -10.70
CA GLN A 78 -7.59 3.36 -11.56
C GLN A 78 -8.54 2.33 -10.94
N ARG A 79 -8.05 1.49 -10.02
CA ARG A 79 -8.85 0.43 -9.40
C ARG A 79 -9.71 0.94 -8.25
N GLY A 80 -9.32 2.03 -7.62
CA GLY A 80 -10.09 2.57 -6.50
C GLY A 80 -9.34 3.58 -5.67
N GLU A 81 -9.84 3.76 -4.45
CA GLU A 81 -9.29 4.70 -3.48
C GLU A 81 -9.33 4.14 -2.05
N ALA A 82 -8.43 4.64 -1.23
CA ALA A 82 -8.38 4.35 0.20
C ALA A 82 -7.90 5.58 0.98
N PHE A 83 -8.39 5.73 2.21
CA PHE A 83 -8.17 6.90 3.04
C PHE A 83 -7.42 6.52 4.31
N PHE A 84 -6.46 7.35 4.69
CA PHE A 84 -5.59 7.12 5.84
C PHE A 84 -5.31 8.45 6.56
N VAL A 85 -4.64 8.35 7.70
CA VAL A 85 -4.06 9.51 8.39
C VAL A 85 -2.57 9.55 8.11
N ALA A 86 -2.07 10.67 7.64
CA ALA A 86 -0.66 10.82 7.32
C ALA A 86 0.22 10.75 8.57
N ARG A 87 1.29 9.99 8.47
CA ARG A 87 2.41 9.99 9.42
C ARG A 87 3.69 10.33 8.68
N VAL A 88 4.17 11.54 8.87
CA VAL A 88 5.43 11.98 8.25
C VAL A 88 6.60 11.36 8.99
N THR A 89 7.44 10.61 8.28
CA THR A 89 8.54 9.84 8.88
C THR A 89 9.61 9.49 7.86
N THR A 90 10.86 9.40 8.32
CA THR A 90 12.02 8.96 7.52
C THR A 90 12.11 7.44 7.36
N ARG A 91 11.15 6.67 7.88
CA ARG A 91 11.12 5.19 7.77
C ARG A 91 10.81 4.70 6.35
N VAL A 92 10.28 5.56 5.50
CA VAL A 92 10.02 5.29 4.08
C VAL A 92 10.89 6.20 3.22
N ALA A 93 11.37 5.70 2.10
CA ALA A 93 12.13 6.49 1.12
C ALA A 93 11.21 7.48 0.38
N PRO A 94 11.75 8.56 -0.21
CA PRO A 94 11.00 9.40 -1.14
C PRO A 94 10.38 8.57 -2.27
N GLY A 95 9.16 8.92 -2.67
CA GLY A 95 8.40 8.18 -3.69
C GLY A 95 7.79 6.85 -3.19
N VAL A 96 7.86 6.56 -1.89
CA VAL A 96 7.28 5.37 -1.27
C VAL A 96 6.28 5.77 -0.20
N VAL A 97 5.12 5.16 -0.20
CA VAL A 97 4.13 5.25 0.88
C VAL A 97 3.89 3.87 1.48
N ARG A 98 3.70 3.82 2.80
CA ARG A 98 3.47 2.56 3.52
C ARG A 98 2.20 2.65 4.35
N THR A 99 1.32 1.66 4.18
CA THR A 99 0.09 1.49 4.97
C THR A 99 0.01 0.06 5.48
N ALA A 100 -0.83 -0.20 6.48
CA ALA A 100 -1.10 -1.57 6.89
C ALA A 100 -2.07 -2.26 5.92
N LYS A 101 -1.83 -3.55 5.65
CA LYS A 101 -2.78 -4.38 4.90
C LYS A 101 -3.98 -4.84 5.74
N CYS A 102 -5.03 -5.29 5.06
CA CYS A 102 -6.17 -6.01 5.65
C CYS A 102 -6.98 -5.21 6.68
N ASN A 103 -7.05 -3.90 6.56
CA ASN A 103 -7.87 -3.06 7.44
C ASN A 103 -9.38 -3.29 7.17
N TRP A 104 -10.15 -3.44 8.25
CA TRP A 104 -11.60 -3.55 8.16
C TRP A 104 -12.24 -2.17 8.13
N ARG A 105 -13.14 -1.95 7.16
CA ARG A 105 -13.91 -0.72 7.08
C ARG A 105 -14.75 -0.48 8.33
N SER A 106 -15.37 -1.54 8.88
CA SER A 106 -16.22 -1.47 10.07
C SER A 106 -15.50 -1.05 11.34
N THR A 107 -14.17 -1.19 11.40
CA THR A 107 -13.36 -0.81 12.56
C THR A 107 -12.60 0.50 12.35
N ASN A 108 -12.74 1.11 11.18
CA ASN A 108 -12.12 2.40 10.89
C ASN A 108 -12.88 3.52 11.61
N PRO A 109 -12.24 4.27 12.52
CA PRO A 109 -12.88 5.37 13.24
C PRO A 109 -13.33 6.51 12.33
N TYR A 110 -12.81 6.58 11.11
CA TYR A 110 -13.12 7.63 10.14
C TYR A 110 -14.24 7.27 9.16
N GLY A 111 -14.81 6.06 9.26
CA GLY A 111 -15.94 5.62 8.43
C GLY A 111 -15.65 5.42 6.94
N GLN A 112 -14.39 5.55 6.52
CA GLN A 112 -13.98 5.49 5.11
C GLN A 112 -13.26 4.19 4.78
N ASN A 113 -13.10 3.91 3.47
CA ASN A 113 -12.32 2.75 3.02
C ASN A 113 -10.84 2.92 3.38
N THR A 114 -10.28 1.97 4.11
CA THR A 114 -8.86 1.84 4.45
C THR A 114 -8.28 0.52 3.96
N ASN A 115 -9.01 -0.19 3.11
CA ASN A 115 -8.56 -1.46 2.58
C ASN A 115 -7.63 -1.23 1.36
N THR A 116 -6.35 -1.50 1.55
CA THR A 116 -5.34 -1.40 0.47
C THR A 116 -5.60 -2.35 -0.69
N ASN A 117 -6.36 -3.42 -0.50
CA ASN A 117 -6.70 -4.34 -1.58
C ASN A 117 -7.58 -3.70 -2.67
N SER A 118 -8.25 -2.59 -2.37
CA SER A 118 -8.97 -1.82 -3.42
C SER A 118 -8.02 -1.15 -4.42
N LEU A 119 -6.74 -1.09 -4.11
CA LEU A 119 -5.70 -0.45 -4.92
C LEU A 119 -4.78 -1.48 -5.62
N THR A 120 -4.76 -2.74 -5.15
CA THR A 120 -3.84 -3.75 -5.64
C THR A 120 -4.31 -4.39 -6.93
N THR A 121 -3.36 -4.85 -7.74
CA THR A 121 -3.64 -5.61 -8.96
C THR A 121 -3.96 -7.07 -8.64
N GLY A 122 -4.76 -7.70 -9.49
CA GLY A 122 -4.94 -9.16 -9.49
C GLY A 122 -3.89 -9.91 -10.29
N LYS A 123 -2.87 -9.22 -10.84
CA LYS A 123 -1.79 -9.87 -11.57
C LYS A 123 -0.95 -10.76 -10.65
N LEU A 124 -0.50 -11.86 -11.19
CA LEU A 124 0.38 -12.80 -10.51
C LEU A 124 1.82 -12.58 -10.96
N THR A 125 2.76 -12.91 -10.08
CA THR A 125 4.17 -12.95 -10.43
C THR A 125 4.44 -14.08 -11.42
N ASP A 126 5.43 -13.89 -12.27
CA ASP A 126 5.74 -14.78 -13.40
C ASP A 126 6.01 -16.23 -12.95
N MET A 127 7.09 -16.46 -12.23
CA MET A 127 7.51 -17.84 -11.90
C MET A 127 6.68 -18.48 -10.79
N GLY A 128 6.25 -17.74 -9.81
CA GLY A 128 5.64 -18.28 -8.59
C GLY A 128 4.11 -18.18 -8.56
N GLY A 129 3.48 -17.48 -9.49
CA GLY A 129 2.04 -17.25 -9.49
C GLY A 129 1.51 -16.57 -8.21
N CYS A 130 2.37 -15.81 -7.51
CA CYS A 130 2.01 -15.11 -6.28
C CYS A 130 1.46 -13.71 -6.58
N SER A 131 0.71 -13.13 -5.65
CA SER A 131 0.18 -11.77 -5.82
C SER A 131 1.29 -10.72 -5.77
N ALA A 132 1.36 -9.87 -6.79
CA ALA A 132 2.34 -8.78 -6.96
C ALA A 132 1.94 -7.49 -6.24
N TYR A 133 1.37 -7.55 -5.04
CA TYR A 133 0.73 -6.40 -4.38
C TYR A 133 1.68 -5.30 -3.91
N HIS A 134 2.99 -5.56 -3.78
CA HIS A 134 3.99 -4.55 -3.45
C HIS A 134 4.50 -3.76 -4.68
N SER A 135 4.09 -4.16 -5.89
CA SER A 135 4.37 -3.41 -7.13
C SER A 135 3.29 -2.37 -7.45
N THR A 136 2.26 -2.29 -6.62
CA THR A 136 1.18 -1.31 -6.77
C THR A 136 1.70 0.11 -6.71
N ARG A 137 1.26 0.93 -7.66
CA ARG A 137 1.50 2.37 -7.66
C ARG A 137 0.22 3.15 -7.42
N VAL A 138 0.38 4.32 -6.80
CA VAL A 138 -0.74 5.18 -6.39
C VAL A 138 -0.39 6.65 -6.50
N ASN A 139 -1.43 7.49 -6.58
CA ASN A 139 -1.36 8.90 -6.23
C ASN A 139 -1.56 9.09 -4.73
N LEU A 140 -0.97 10.13 -4.18
CA LEU A 140 -1.18 10.59 -2.82
C LEU A 140 -1.64 12.05 -2.86
N SER A 141 -2.74 12.37 -2.20
CA SER A 141 -3.24 13.72 -2.04
C SER A 141 -3.80 13.94 -0.63
N LYS A 142 -3.88 15.20 -0.22
CA LYS A 142 -4.67 15.58 0.96
C LYS A 142 -6.15 15.38 0.64
N ALA A 143 -6.92 14.79 1.57
CA ALA A 143 -8.34 14.47 1.43
C ALA A 143 -9.22 15.56 2.04
#